data_14df2b96f4ea4b54f5a6e9ea9f91db22
#
_entry.id   14df2b96f4ea4b54f5a6e9ea9f91db22
#
_cell.length_a   1.000
_cell.length_b   1.000
_cell.length_c   1.000
_cell.angle_alpha   90.00
_cell.angle_beta   90.00
_cell.angle_gamma   90.00
#
_symmetry.space_group_name_H-M   'P 1'
#
loop_
_entity.id
_entity.type
_entity.pdbx_description
1 polymer ?
#
loop_
_entity_poly.entity_id
_entity_poly.type
_entity_poly.pdbx_seq_one_letter_code
_entity_poly.pdbx_strand_id
1 'polypeptide(L)'
;MNEEMKMTQEREGRILEAAIDTWGSEMQIVVAIEEMSELTKALTKYIRADDAATISVSIREEMADVGIMLNQLSLIFGDTTEEEIRKLNRLRR
;
A
#
# COMPACT_ATOMS: atom_id res chain seq x y z
N MET A 1 10.98 10.82 14.20
CA MET A 1 9.72 11.28 13.59
C MET A 1 9.29 12.58 14.28
N ASN A 2 8.95 13.62 13.51
CA ASN A 2 8.48 14.89 14.08
C ASN A 2 6.97 14.82 14.40
N GLU A 3 6.48 15.88 15.06
CA GLU A 3 5.07 15.95 15.47
C GLU A 3 4.10 15.90 14.30
N GLU A 4 4.44 16.57 13.19
CA GLU A 4 3.60 16.60 12.00
C GLU A 4 3.44 15.20 11.38
N MET A 5 4.54 14.46 11.27
CA MET A 5 4.52 13.09 10.74
C MET A 5 3.73 12.15 11.65
N LYS A 6 3.90 12.31 12.97
CA LYS A 6 3.16 11.53 13.95
C LYS A 6 1.66 11.78 13.86
N MET A 7 1.26 13.03 13.74
CA MET A 7 -0.16 13.41 13.59
C MET A 7 -0.75 12.84 12.30
N THR A 8 0.03 12.85 11.21
CA THR A 8 -0.40 12.29 9.93
C THR A 8 -0.63 10.79 10.05
N GLN A 9 0.24 10.06 10.73
CA GLN A 9 0.08 8.63 10.94
C GLN A 9 -1.14 8.30 11.80
N GLU A 10 -1.37 9.07 12.86
CA GLU A 10 -2.54 8.89 13.72
C GLU A 10 -3.83 9.15 12.95
N ARG A 11 -3.84 10.17 12.12
CA ARG A 11 -4.97 10.52 11.28
C ARG A 11 -5.27 9.45 10.25
N GLU A 12 -4.22 8.93 9.59
CA GLU A 12 -4.35 7.82 8.66
C GLU A 12 -4.98 6.61 9.34
N GLY A 13 -4.47 6.25 10.53
CA GLY A 13 -5.01 5.12 11.28
C GLY A 13 -6.50 5.25 11.55
N ARG A 14 -6.95 6.44 11.94
CA ARG A 14 -8.38 6.69 12.19
C ARG A 14 -9.22 6.56 10.93
N ILE A 15 -8.71 7.06 9.80
CA ILE A 15 -9.40 6.97 8.52
C ILE A 15 -9.55 5.50 8.10
N LEU A 16 -8.48 4.72 8.23
CA LEU A 16 -8.47 3.32 7.85
C LEU A 16 -9.38 2.49 8.76
N GLU A 17 -9.36 2.75 10.07
CA GLU A 17 -10.28 2.08 11.01
C GLU A 17 -11.74 2.40 10.68
N ALA A 18 -12.04 3.66 10.36
CA ALA A 18 -13.39 4.07 9.98
C ALA A 18 -13.86 3.34 8.72
N ALA A 19 -12.97 3.13 7.76
CA ALA A 19 -13.29 2.40 6.54
C ALA A 19 -13.62 0.94 6.85
N ILE A 20 -12.86 0.29 7.75
CA ILE A 20 -13.13 -1.08 8.17
C ILE A 20 -14.50 -1.15 8.89
N ASP A 21 -14.75 -0.21 9.78
CA ASP A 21 -16.01 -0.18 10.53
C ASP A 21 -17.24 0.05 9.63
N THR A 22 -17.07 0.88 8.60
CA THR A 22 -18.16 1.22 7.68
C THR A 22 -18.42 0.14 6.65
N TRP A 23 -17.37 -0.42 6.05
CA TRP A 23 -17.48 -1.29 4.88
C TRP A 23 -17.18 -2.75 5.19
N GLY A 24 -16.55 -3.04 6.34
CA GLY A 24 -16.15 -4.37 6.74
C GLY A 24 -14.78 -4.78 6.23
N SER A 25 -14.14 -5.68 6.96
CA SER A 25 -12.79 -6.18 6.61
C SER A 25 -12.76 -6.86 5.26
N GLU A 26 -13.76 -7.67 4.95
CA GLU A 26 -13.79 -8.39 3.68
C GLU A 26 -13.81 -7.44 2.48
N MET A 27 -14.62 -6.38 2.54
CA MET A 27 -14.68 -5.39 1.48
C MET A 27 -13.33 -4.67 1.33
N GLN A 28 -12.66 -4.36 2.45
CA GLN A 28 -11.34 -3.73 2.39
C GLN A 28 -10.28 -4.64 1.79
N ILE A 29 -10.40 -5.95 2.00
CA ILE A 29 -9.53 -6.93 1.34
C ILE A 29 -9.76 -6.93 -0.17
N VAL A 30 -11.03 -6.87 -0.60
CA VAL A 30 -11.37 -6.80 -2.03
C VAL A 30 -10.77 -5.53 -2.65
N VAL A 31 -10.89 -4.39 -1.99
CA VAL A 31 -10.29 -3.13 -2.47
C VAL A 31 -8.78 -3.26 -2.57
N ALA A 32 -8.12 -3.88 -1.59
CA ALA A 32 -6.68 -4.13 -1.64
C ALA A 32 -6.30 -4.96 -2.87
N ILE A 33 -7.05 -5.99 -3.17
CA ILE A 33 -6.82 -6.83 -4.35
C ILE A 33 -6.95 -5.99 -5.63
N GLU A 34 -7.97 -5.15 -5.72
CA GLU A 34 -8.16 -4.26 -6.87
C GLU A 34 -7.00 -3.31 -7.06
N GLU A 35 -6.55 -2.66 -5.98
CA GLU A 35 -5.43 -1.72 -6.04
C GLU A 35 -4.11 -2.41 -6.43
N MET A 36 -3.86 -3.61 -5.91
CA MET A 36 -2.70 -4.39 -6.31
C MET A 36 -2.75 -4.77 -7.78
N SER A 37 -3.94 -5.07 -8.30
CA SER A 37 -4.15 -5.37 -9.71
C SER A 37 -3.86 -4.17 -10.60
N GLU A 38 -4.26 -2.97 -10.18
CA GLU A 38 -3.99 -1.74 -10.91
C GLU A 38 -2.49 -1.41 -10.95
N LEU A 39 -1.77 -1.65 -9.85
CA LEU A 39 -0.32 -1.49 -9.82
C LEU A 39 0.35 -2.48 -10.77
N THR A 40 -0.07 -3.73 -10.74
CA THR A 40 0.45 -4.77 -11.64
C THR A 40 0.27 -4.35 -13.09
N LYS A 41 -0.90 -3.85 -13.44
CA LYS A 41 -1.21 -3.37 -14.79
C LYS A 41 -0.30 -2.20 -15.20
N ALA A 42 -0.10 -1.25 -14.29
CA ALA A 42 0.78 -0.10 -14.55
C ALA A 42 2.23 -0.52 -14.79
N LEU A 43 2.73 -1.46 -13.97
CA LEU A 43 4.09 -1.99 -14.11
C LEU A 43 4.25 -2.74 -15.44
N THR A 44 3.27 -3.52 -15.84
CA THR A 44 3.28 -4.24 -17.10
C THR A 44 3.34 -3.26 -18.29
N LYS A 45 2.56 -2.19 -18.22
CA LYS A 45 2.59 -1.13 -19.24
C LYS A 45 3.96 -0.46 -19.31
N TYR A 46 4.60 -0.21 -18.17
CA TYR A 46 5.93 0.39 -18.12
C TYR A 46 6.97 -0.47 -18.87
N ILE A 47 6.92 -1.78 -18.67
CA ILE A 47 7.85 -2.70 -19.34
C ILE A 47 7.70 -2.64 -20.87
N ARG A 48 6.48 -2.37 -21.36
CA ARG A 48 6.17 -2.33 -22.79
C ARG A 48 6.13 -0.93 -23.38
N ALA A 49 6.40 0.10 -22.57
CA ALA A 49 6.02 1.46 -22.92
C ALA A 49 7.00 2.20 -23.80
N ASP A 50 6.43 3.08 -24.63
CA ASP A 50 7.18 4.08 -25.39
C ASP A 50 7.33 5.40 -24.62
N ASP A 51 6.43 5.69 -23.65
CA ASP A 51 6.46 6.90 -22.83
C ASP A 51 6.62 6.55 -21.36
N ALA A 52 7.86 6.29 -20.96
CA ALA A 52 8.19 5.91 -19.60
C ALA A 52 7.94 7.01 -18.57
N ALA A 53 8.06 8.29 -18.95
CA ALA A 53 7.89 9.41 -18.02
C ALA A 53 6.44 9.51 -17.51
N THR A 54 5.47 9.48 -18.40
CA THR A 54 4.06 9.54 -18.05
C THR A 54 3.63 8.32 -17.23
N ILE A 55 4.10 7.15 -17.62
CA ILE A 55 3.77 5.90 -16.94
C ILE A 55 4.39 5.86 -15.54
N SER A 56 5.59 6.43 -15.35
CA SER A 56 6.23 6.51 -14.03
C SER A 56 5.39 7.29 -13.02
N VAL A 57 4.74 8.38 -13.45
CA VAL A 57 3.83 9.14 -12.60
C VAL A 57 2.64 8.27 -12.18
N SER A 58 2.05 7.57 -13.13
CA SER A 58 0.93 6.66 -12.90
C SER A 58 1.31 5.53 -11.93
N ILE A 59 2.51 4.98 -12.07
CA ILE A 59 3.02 3.94 -11.16
C ILE A 59 3.12 4.47 -9.73
N ARG A 60 3.64 5.69 -9.54
CA ARG A 60 3.75 6.27 -8.19
C ARG A 60 2.39 6.46 -7.53
N GLU A 61 1.37 6.86 -8.29
CA GLU A 61 0.02 6.98 -7.77
C GLU A 61 -0.54 5.63 -7.36
N GLU A 62 -0.35 4.61 -8.18
CA GLU A 62 -0.78 3.25 -7.85
C GLU A 62 0.00 2.67 -6.66
N MET A 63 1.28 2.99 -6.55
CA MET A 63 2.09 2.60 -5.38
C MET A 63 1.54 3.23 -4.10
N ALA A 64 1.11 4.49 -4.16
CA ALA A 64 0.51 5.16 -3.02
C ALA A 64 -0.79 4.46 -2.60
N ASP A 65 -1.63 4.13 -3.55
CA ASP A 65 -2.89 3.42 -3.28
C ASP A 65 -2.63 2.05 -2.64
N VAL A 66 -1.69 1.29 -3.19
CA VAL A 66 -1.29 -0.01 -2.62
C VAL A 66 -0.70 0.15 -1.23
N GLY A 67 0.15 1.16 -1.01
CA GLY A 67 0.74 1.44 0.29
C GLY A 67 -0.32 1.69 1.36
N ILE A 68 -1.34 2.48 1.02
CA ILE A 68 -2.48 2.74 1.91
C ILE A 68 -3.21 1.43 2.21
N MET A 69 -3.44 0.60 1.20
CA MET A 69 -4.13 -0.68 1.39
C MET A 69 -3.29 -1.68 2.19
N LEU A 70 -1.96 -1.66 2.08
CA LEU A 70 -1.10 -2.48 2.93
C LEU A 70 -1.22 -2.07 4.40
N ASN A 71 -1.31 -0.76 4.68
CA ASN A 71 -1.56 -0.29 6.03
C ASN A 71 -2.94 -0.75 6.53
N GLN A 72 -3.94 -0.73 5.67
CA GLN A 72 -5.27 -1.25 5.98
C GLN A 72 -5.23 -2.73 6.35
N LEU A 73 -4.53 -3.53 5.55
CA LEU A 73 -4.36 -4.95 5.80
C LEU A 73 -3.63 -5.21 7.12
N SER A 74 -2.70 -4.34 7.50
CA SER A 74 -1.99 -4.43 8.77
C SER A 74 -2.94 -4.25 9.96
N LEU A 75 -3.97 -3.41 9.83
CA LEU A 75 -4.99 -3.26 10.86
C LEU A 75 -5.85 -4.52 11.00
N ILE A 76 -6.05 -5.24 9.91
CA ILE A 76 -6.87 -6.46 9.89
C ILE A 76 -6.09 -7.68 10.37
N PHE A 77 -4.85 -7.84 9.88
CA PHE A 77 -4.05 -9.06 10.09
C PHE A 77 -2.87 -8.90 11.04
N GLY A 78 -2.52 -7.67 11.42
CA GLY A 78 -1.33 -7.38 12.22
C GLY A 78 -0.22 -6.78 11.38
N ASP A 79 0.74 -6.10 12.03
CA ASP A 79 1.86 -5.51 11.31
C ASP A 79 2.87 -6.59 10.89
N THR A 80 3.73 -6.23 9.95
CA THR A 80 4.63 -7.16 9.30
C THR A 80 6.10 -6.87 9.59
N THR A 81 6.40 -6.14 10.66
CA THR A 81 7.77 -5.73 10.97
C THR A 81 8.72 -6.91 11.11
N GLU A 82 8.31 -7.95 11.84
CA GLU A 82 9.15 -9.13 12.04
C GLU A 82 9.41 -9.88 10.74
N GLU A 83 8.37 -10.05 9.94
CA GLU A 83 8.47 -10.71 8.64
C GLU A 83 9.38 -9.94 7.69
N GLU A 84 9.25 -8.62 7.68
CA GLU A 84 10.09 -7.75 6.83
C GLU A 84 11.56 -7.85 7.22
N ILE A 85 11.87 -7.82 8.52
CA ILE A 85 13.24 -7.93 9.00
C ILE A 85 13.84 -9.28 8.59
N ARG A 86 13.11 -10.36 8.79
CA ARG A 86 13.58 -11.71 8.42
C ARG A 86 13.84 -11.81 6.92
N LYS A 87 12.96 -11.27 6.10
CA LYS A 87 13.09 -11.32 4.64
C LYS A 87 14.22 -10.44 4.13
N LEU A 88 14.40 -9.26 4.73
CA LEU A 88 15.52 -8.38 4.38
C LEU A 88 16.86 -9.04 4.72
N ASN A 89 16.95 -9.73 5.83
CA ASN A 89 18.16 -10.45 6.20
C ASN A 89 18.52 -11.56 5.19
N ARG A 90 17.51 -12.19 4.59
CA ARG A 90 17.75 -13.17 3.53
C ARG A 90 18.25 -12.52 2.23
N LEU A 91 17.82 -11.32 1.93
CA LEU A 91 18.27 -10.60 0.74
C LEU A 91 19.68 -10.04 0.89
N ARG A 92 20.14 -9.87 2.12
CA ARG A 92 21.47 -9.36 2.42
C ARG A 92 22.51 -10.46 2.26
N ARG A 93 23.36 -10.34 1.25
CA ARG A 93 24.43 -11.30 0.96
C ARG A 93 25.76 -10.61 0.87
#